data_a5be15afe4719a2a20698b538d9f8222
#
_entry.id   a5be15afe4719a2a20698b538d9f8222
#
_cell.length_a   1.000
_cell.length_b   1.000
_cell.length_c   1.000
_cell.angle_alpha   90.00
_cell.angle_beta   90.00
_cell.angle_gamma   90.00
#
_symmetry.space_group_name_H-M   'P 1'
#
loop_
_entity.id
_entity.type
_entity.pdbx_description
1 polymer ?
#
loop_
_entity_poly.entity_id
_entity_poly.type
_entity_poly.pdbx_seq_one_letter_code
_entity_poly.pdbx_strand_id
1 'polypeptide(L)'
;MTLDRRSKLREESVASAHEVDEARRDLETARARRDTAQAEAQRYQVQLRKSQVLAPIAGTVTVRHADAGETLAAGDPIATLADLDRLRVEGEADEADTSALAVGAPVEITADGYPGSFKGQIEEVADSVTLRRLKPQDPSRPTDTRIVTVKVAFAEKTPLKLGTTVELRIAPRP
;
A
#
# COMPACT_ATOMS: atom_id res chain seq x y z
N MET A 1 10.16 36.29 -31.28
CA MET A 1 10.43 37.70 -31.71
C MET A 1 10.61 37.84 -33.21
N THR A 2 11.29 36.93 -33.93
CA THR A 2 11.61 37.04 -35.37
C THR A 2 10.41 36.78 -36.30
N LEU A 3 9.53 35.82 -35.95
CA LEU A 3 8.39 35.46 -36.81
C LEU A 3 7.34 36.59 -36.90
N ASP A 4 6.93 37.13 -35.74
CA ASP A 4 5.93 38.21 -35.68
C ASP A 4 6.40 39.45 -36.42
N ARG A 5 7.70 39.76 -36.33
CA ARG A 5 8.29 40.88 -37.08
C ARG A 5 8.30 40.64 -38.57
N ARG A 6 8.64 39.41 -39.04
CA ARG A 6 8.65 39.07 -40.46
C ARG A 6 7.24 38.96 -41.05
N SER A 7 6.28 38.47 -40.25
CA SER A 7 4.87 38.42 -40.63
C SER A 7 4.27 39.83 -40.83
N LYS A 8 4.56 40.78 -39.97
CA LYS A 8 4.17 42.19 -40.14
C LYS A 8 4.84 42.84 -41.37
N LEU A 9 6.13 42.57 -41.58
CA LEU A 9 6.85 43.05 -42.76
C LEU A 9 6.30 42.48 -44.06
N ARG A 10 5.72 41.28 -44.06
CA ARG A 10 5.01 40.71 -45.23
C ARG A 10 3.69 41.43 -45.50
N GLU A 11 2.89 41.76 -44.49
CA GLU A 11 1.65 42.56 -44.64
C GLU A 11 1.94 43.95 -45.24
N GLU A 12 3.13 44.48 -44.94
CA GLU A 12 3.65 45.73 -45.52
C GLU A 12 4.35 45.52 -46.88
N SER A 13 4.27 44.30 -47.51
CA SER A 13 4.94 43.91 -48.76
C SER A 13 6.48 44.01 -48.73
N VAL A 14 7.11 44.00 -47.57
CA VAL A 14 8.56 44.14 -47.41
C VAL A 14 9.27 42.77 -47.26
N ALA A 15 8.55 41.69 -46.82
CA ALA A 15 9.09 40.33 -46.68
C ALA A 15 8.50 39.37 -47.71
N SER A 16 9.30 38.45 -48.24
CA SER A 16 8.85 37.41 -49.18
C SER A 16 8.12 36.27 -48.42
N ALA A 17 7.24 35.55 -49.13
CA ALA A 17 6.56 34.38 -48.60
C ALA A 17 7.56 33.34 -48.06
N HIS A 18 8.68 33.18 -48.76
CA HIS A 18 9.76 32.25 -48.39
C HIS A 18 10.38 32.57 -47.03
N GLU A 19 10.65 33.83 -46.72
CA GLU A 19 11.22 34.25 -45.42
C GLU A 19 10.27 34.03 -44.26
N VAL A 20 8.96 34.16 -44.48
CA VAL A 20 7.95 33.86 -43.47
C VAL A 20 7.87 32.34 -43.21
N ASP A 21 7.91 31.53 -44.27
CA ASP A 21 7.87 30.06 -44.13
C ASP A 21 9.16 29.51 -43.52
N GLU A 22 10.32 30.10 -43.79
CA GLU A 22 11.57 29.78 -43.10
C GLU A 22 11.51 30.11 -41.63
N ALA A 23 11.02 31.30 -41.25
CA ALA A 23 10.88 31.68 -39.86
C ALA A 23 9.86 30.82 -39.08
N ARG A 24 8.82 30.30 -39.77
CA ARG A 24 7.90 29.31 -39.17
C ARG A 24 8.59 27.99 -38.89
N ARG A 25 9.33 27.45 -39.83
CA ARG A 25 10.11 26.21 -39.64
C ARG A 25 11.13 26.35 -38.52
N ASP A 26 11.81 27.48 -38.45
CA ASP A 26 12.74 27.76 -37.35
C ASP A 26 12.04 27.81 -36.01
N LEU A 27 10.87 28.45 -35.94
CA LEU A 27 10.07 28.49 -34.70
C LEU A 27 9.61 27.09 -34.30
N GLU A 28 9.11 26.30 -35.24
CA GLU A 28 8.67 24.92 -34.97
C GLU A 28 9.82 24.05 -34.51
N THR A 29 10.98 24.16 -35.16
CA THR A 29 12.20 23.45 -34.75
C THR A 29 12.65 23.87 -33.36
N ALA A 30 12.65 25.16 -33.06
CA ALA A 30 13.02 25.66 -31.75
C ALA A 30 12.02 25.19 -30.62
N ARG A 31 10.73 25.16 -30.96
CA ARG A 31 9.70 24.60 -30.05
C ARG A 31 9.92 23.11 -29.80
N ALA A 32 10.13 22.32 -30.86
CA ALA A 32 10.38 20.90 -30.72
C ALA A 32 11.63 20.60 -29.86
N ARG A 33 12.71 21.37 -30.07
CA ARG A 33 13.93 21.25 -29.23
C ARG A 33 13.66 21.59 -27.76
N ARG A 34 12.90 22.66 -27.50
CA ARG A 34 12.51 23.02 -26.13
C ARG A 34 11.69 21.92 -25.48
N ASP A 35 10.69 21.38 -26.20
CA ASP A 35 9.80 20.36 -25.67
C ASP A 35 10.56 19.05 -25.39
N THR A 36 11.51 18.67 -26.24
CA THR A 36 12.41 17.55 -26.00
C THR A 36 13.26 17.77 -24.75
N ALA A 37 13.91 18.92 -24.62
CA ALA A 37 14.73 19.23 -23.45
C ALA A 37 13.89 19.26 -22.16
N GLN A 38 12.66 19.75 -22.22
CA GLN A 38 11.74 19.74 -21.10
C GLN A 38 11.33 18.32 -20.69
N ALA A 39 11.04 17.45 -21.66
CA ALA A 39 10.73 16.04 -21.41
C ALA A 39 11.92 15.29 -20.80
N GLU A 40 13.15 15.56 -21.27
CA GLU A 40 14.38 15.02 -20.68
C GLU A 40 14.57 15.47 -19.22
N ALA A 41 14.39 16.75 -18.94
CA ALA A 41 14.47 17.28 -17.58
C ALA A 41 13.43 16.61 -16.66
N GLN A 42 12.20 16.43 -17.12
CA GLN A 42 11.17 15.71 -16.38
C GLN A 42 11.56 14.25 -16.11
N ARG A 43 12.14 13.57 -17.11
CA ARG A 43 12.64 12.20 -16.96
C ARG A 43 13.70 12.12 -15.85
N TYR A 44 14.68 13.02 -15.84
CA TYR A 44 15.70 13.05 -14.78
C TYR A 44 15.13 13.38 -13.41
N GLN A 45 14.15 14.26 -13.31
CA GLN A 45 13.44 14.53 -12.05
C GLN A 45 12.71 13.30 -11.52
N VAL A 46 12.10 12.50 -12.39
CA VAL A 46 11.46 11.23 -12.00
C VAL A 46 12.52 10.22 -11.53
N GLN A 47 13.66 10.11 -12.21
CA GLN A 47 14.76 9.24 -11.78
C GLN A 47 15.31 9.65 -10.42
N LEU A 48 15.50 10.95 -10.19
CA LEU A 48 15.95 11.47 -8.90
C LEU A 48 14.95 11.14 -7.77
N ARG A 49 13.64 11.29 -8.02
CA ARG A 49 12.61 10.87 -7.02
C ARG A 49 12.65 9.37 -6.73
N LYS A 50 12.91 8.54 -7.74
CA LYS A 50 13.02 7.09 -7.57
C LYS A 50 14.29 6.66 -6.83
N SER A 51 15.30 7.50 -6.70
CA SER A 51 16.50 7.22 -5.89
C SER A 51 16.24 7.34 -4.38
N GLN A 52 15.08 7.88 -3.98
CA GLN A 52 14.67 7.96 -2.58
C GLN A 52 13.52 6.99 -2.34
N VAL A 53 13.72 6.04 -1.44
CA VAL A 53 12.69 5.12 -0.99
C VAL A 53 12.04 5.70 0.25
N LEU A 54 10.74 6.03 0.14
CA LEU A 54 9.97 6.62 1.22
C LEU A 54 9.07 5.56 1.86
N ALA A 55 8.87 5.68 3.18
CA ALA A 55 7.90 4.86 3.89
C ALA A 55 6.48 5.17 3.37
N PRO A 56 5.70 4.16 2.92
CA PRO A 56 4.35 4.38 2.41
C PRO A 56 3.33 4.67 3.51
N ILE A 57 3.64 4.32 4.75
CA ILE A 57 2.79 4.52 5.93
C ILE A 57 3.63 5.05 7.10
N ALA A 58 3.00 5.73 8.03
CA ALA A 58 3.57 5.96 9.35
C ALA A 58 3.57 4.64 10.13
N GLY A 59 4.67 4.29 10.79
CA GLY A 59 4.77 3.02 11.50
C GLY A 59 6.19 2.72 11.99
N THR A 60 6.36 1.51 12.49
CA THR A 60 7.63 1.00 13.00
C THR A 60 8.23 0.01 12.01
N VAL A 61 9.54 0.07 11.76
CA VAL A 61 10.25 -0.96 11.01
C VAL A 61 10.32 -2.22 11.87
N THR A 62 9.64 -3.27 11.42
CA THR A 62 9.59 -4.56 12.14
C THR A 62 10.64 -5.53 11.66
N VAL A 63 11.00 -5.47 10.38
CA VAL A 63 12.06 -6.27 9.78
C VAL A 63 12.87 -5.41 8.84
N ARG A 64 14.18 -5.48 8.94
CA ARG A 64 15.11 -4.92 7.98
C ARG A 64 15.65 -6.04 7.11
N HIS A 65 15.44 -5.96 5.80
CA HIS A 65 15.84 -6.98 4.83
C HIS A 65 17.18 -6.66 4.15
N ALA A 66 17.57 -5.38 4.15
CA ALA A 66 18.78 -4.93 3.50
C ALA A 66 19.59 -3.99 4.38
N ASP A 67 20.90 -4.06 4.26
CA ASP A 67 21.85 -3.19 4.94
C ASP A 67 22.41 -2.10 4.01
N ALA A 68 22.93 -1.02 4.62
CA ALA A 68 23.57 0.03 3.86
C ALA A 68 24.82 -0.48 3.14
N GLY A 69 24.92 -0.21 1.83
CA GLY A 69 26.00 -0.69 0.98
C GLY A 69 25.69 -1.96 0.20
N GLU A 70 24.56 -2.62 0.45
CA GLU A 70 24.12 -3.77 -0.33
C GLU A 70 23.53 -3.35 -1.68
N THR A 71 23.72 -4.23 -2.67
CA THR A 71 23.11 -4.08 -3.99
C THR A 71 21.86 -4.95 -4.06
N LEU A 72 20.73 -4.32 -4.34
CA LEU A 72 19.43 -4.99 -4.43
C LEU A 72 18.96 -5.08 -5.88
N ALA A 73 18.28 -6.16 -6.22
CA ALA A 73 17.57 -6.25 -7.48
C ALA A 73 16.25 -5.45 -7.42
N ALA A 74 15.70 -5.13 -8.59
CA ALA A 74 14.42 -4.44 -8.66
C ALA A 74 13.31 -5.34 -8.10
N GLY A 75 12.63 -4.87 -7.05
CA GLY A 75 11.57 -5.60 -6.36
C GLY A 75 12.00 -6.25 -5.04
N ASP A 76 13.28 -6.27 -4.73
CA ASP A 76 13.73 -6.79 -3.43
C ASP A 76 13.22 -5.92 -2.28
N PRO A 77 12.79 -6.55 -1.17
CA PRO A 77 12.31 -5.82 -0.01
C PRO A 77 13.48 -5.14 0.72
N ILE A 78 13.31 -3.90 1.14
CA ILE A 78 14.28 -3.15 1.95
C ILE A 78 13.94 -3.28 3.42
N ALA A 79 12.68 -3.05 3.78
CA ALA A 79 12.19 -3.12 5.15
C ALA A 79 10.70 -3.44 5.17
N THR A 80 10.25 -4.11 6.25
CA THR A 80 8.84 -4.29 6.55
C THR A 80 8.42 -3.28 7.61
N LEU A 81 7.35 -2.53 7.33
CA LEU A 81 6.77 -1.57 8.26
C LEU A 81 5.42 -2.07 8.75
N ALA A 82 5.12 -1.80 10.01
CA ALA A 82 3.81 -2.05 10.59
C ALA A 82 3.35 -0.88 11.45
N ASP A 83 2.05 -0.62 11.40
CA ASP A 83 1.38 0.29 12.35
C ASP A 83 1.04 -0.50 13.61
N LEU A 84 1.89 -0.37 14.63
CA LEU A 84 1.73 -1.09 15.90
C LEU A 84 0.63 -0.50 16.80
N ASP A 85 0.10 0.67 16.46
CA ASP A 85 -1.01 1.27 17.19
C ASP A 85 -2.36 0.72 16.73
N ARG A 86 -2.40 0.02 15.59
CA ARG A 86 -3.60 -0.52 14.98
C ARG A 86 -3.49 -2.03 14.71
N LEU A 87 -3.14 -2.77 15.78
CA LEU A 87 -3.07 -4.22 15.69
C LEU A 87 -4.47 -4.83 15.51
N ARG A 88 -4.52 -5.91 14.74
CA ARG A 88 -5.71 -6.73 14.54
C ARG A 88 -5.37 -8.19 14.76
N VAL A 89 -6.34 -8.95 15.17
CA VAL A 89 -6.25 -10.40 15.22
C VAL A 89 -6.95 -10.98 13.99
N GLU A 90 -6.30 -11.87 13.28
CA GLU A 90 -6.92 -12.72 12.29
C GLU A 90 -7.21 -14.07 12.93
N GLY A 91 -8.48 -14.39 13.10
CA GLY A 91 -8.96 -15.62 13.73
C GLY A 91 -9.67 -16.53 12.74
N GLU A 92 -9.68 -17.82 13.02
CA GLU A 92 -10.38 -18.84 12.26
C GLU A 92 -11.51 -19.44 13.12
N ALA A 93 -12.75 -19.23 12.71
CA ALA A 93 -13.94 -19.83 13.31
C ALA A 93 -14.41 -21.01 12.47
N ASP A 94 -14.94 -22.06 13.09
CA ASP A 94 -15.48 -23.20 12.37
C ASP A 94 -16.72 -22.81 11.54
N GLU A 95 -16.89 -23.41 10.37
CA GLU A 95 -18.02 -23.14 9.47
C GLU A 95 -19.37 -23.30 10.18
N ALA A 96 -19.46 -24.26 11.11
CA ALA A 96 -20.67 -24.51 11.90
C ALA A 96 -21.08 -23.33 12.79
N ASP A 97 -20.12 -22.50 13.20
CA ASP A 97 -20.34 -21.36 14.11
C ASP A 97 -20.61 -20.04 13.35
N THR A 98 -20.60 -20.07 12.01
CA THR A 98 -20.74 -18.86 11.16
C THR A 98 -21.99 -18.05 11.50
N SER A 99 -23.12 -18.71 11.81
CA SER A 99 -24.37 -18.04 12.15
C SER A 99 -24.30 -17.20 13.45
N ALA A 100 -23.36 -17.51 14.33
CA ALA A 100 -23.13 -16.79 15.57
C ALA A 100 -22.20 -15.58 15.39
N LEU A 101 -21.47 -15.50 14.27
CA LEU A 101 -20.54 -14.42 13.96
C LEU A 101 -21.30 -13.18 13.48
N ALA A 102 -21.04 -12.05 14.10
CA ALA A 102 -21.59 -10.77 13.65
C ALA A 102 -20.53 -9.67 13.80
N VAL A 103 -20.50 -8.79 12.80
CA VAL A 103 -19.66 -7.57 12.89
C VAL A 103 -20.14 -6.74 14.10
N GLY A 104 -19.18 -6.24 14.88
CA GLY A 104 -19.44 -5.52 16.12
C GLY A 104 -19.62 -6.42 17.38
N ALA A 105 -19.68 -7.75 17.24
CA ALA A 105 -19.75 -8.63 18.40
C ALA A 105 -18.53 -8.50 19.28
N PRO A 106 -18.69 -8.48 20.63
CA PRO A 106 -17.59 -8.40 21.56
C PRO A 106 -16.80 -9.72 21.57
N VAL A 107 -15.50 -9.59 21.65
CA VAL A 107 -14.56 -10.71 21.67
C VAL A 107 -13.60 -10.54 22.84
N GLU A 108 -13.40 -11.60 23.60
CA GLU A 108 -12.34 -11.71 24.58
C GLU A 108 -11.13 -12.39 23.94
N ILE A 109 -9.97 -11.78 24.07
CA ILE A 109 -8.71 -12.21 23.45
C ILE A 109 -7.75 -12.59 24.57
N THR A 110 -7.23 -13.80 24.55
CA THR A 110 -6.20 -14.26 25.48
C THR A 110 -4.94 -14.68 24.71
N ALA A 111 -3.79 -14.44 25.31
CA ALA A 111 -2.49 -14.78 24.71
C ALA A 111 -1.60 -15.46 25.76
N ASP A 112 -0.93 -16.53 25.36
CA ASP A 112 0.02 -17.22 26.22
C ASP A 112 1.18 -16.28 26.57
N GLY A 113 1.55 -16.29 27.89
CA GLY A 113 2.63 -15.43 28.38
C GLY A 113 2.22 -14.01 28.74
N TYR A 114 0.96 -13.63 28.52
CA TYR A 114 0.42 -12.33 28.90
C TYR A 114 -0.68 -12.51 29.95
N PRO A 115 -0.59 -11.87 31.12
CA PRO A 115 -1.61 -11.98 32.13
C PRO A 115 -2.90 -11.26 31.72
N GLY A 116 -4.05 -11.92 32.01
CA GLY A 116 -5.37 -11.35 31.76
C GLY A 116 -5.88 -11.57 30.34
N SER A 117 -6.93 -10.84 30.00
CA SER A 117 -7.56 -10.86 28.68
C SER A 117 -7.65 -9.44 28.10
N PHE A 118 -7.69 -9.34 26.82
CA PHE A 118 -7.87 -8.10 26.07
C PHE A 118 -9.26 -8.09 25.46
N LYS A 119 -9.88 -6.92 25.40
CA LYS A 119 -11.19 -6.74 24.79
C LYS A 119 -11.04 -6.35 23.32
N GLY A 120 -11.85 -6.94 22.48
CA GLY A 120 -11.94 -6.61 21.06
C GLY A 120 -13.37 -6.70 20.54
N GLN A 121 -13.53 -6.40 19.29
CA GLN A 121 -14.78 -6.57 18.56
C GLN A 121 -14.52 -7.08 17.14
N ILE A 122 -15.43 -7.86 16.61
CA ILE A 122 -15.36 -8.33 15.24
C ILE A 122 -15.51 -7.12 14.31
N GLU A 123 -14.48 -6.86 13.50
CA GLU A 123 -14.49 -5.79 12.49
C GLU A 123 -14.96 -6.31 11.14
N GLU A 124 -14.60 -7.55 10.82
CA GLU A 124 -14.89 -8.17 9.53
C GLU A 124 -15.10 -9.68 9.70
N VAL A 125 -16.07 -10.23 9.02
CA VAL A 125 -16.28 -11.67 8.84
C VAL A 125 -16.17 -11.94 7.35
N ALA A 126 -15.33 -12.89 6.95
CA ALA A 126 -15.12 -13.22 5.54
C ALA A 126 -16.39 -13.85 4.95
N ASP A 127 -16.74 -13.47 3.72
CA ASP A 127 -17.86 -14.02 2.96
C ASP A 127 -17.58 -15.40 2.34
N SER A 128 -16.36 -15.93 2.56
CA SER A 128 -15.91 -17.20 1.98
C SER A 128 -15.43 -18.18 3.04
N VAL A 129 -15.76 -19.45 2.81
CA VAL A 129 -15.27 -20.57 3.62
C VAL A 129 -13.98 -21.11 2.99
N THR A 130 -12.96 -21.30 3.82
CA THR A 130 -11.65 -21.82 3.40
C THR A 130 -11.21 -23.01 4.27
N LEU A 131 -10.12 -23.66 3.89
CA LEU A 131 -9.52 -24.66 4.75
C LEU A 131 -8.71 -24.01 5.86
N ARG A 132 -8.71 -24.63 7.04
CA ARG A 132 -7.95 -24.20 8.20
C ARG A 132 -6.45 -24.12 7.88
N ARG A 133 -5.81 -23.02 8.28
CA ARG A 133 -4.36 -22.81 8.14
C ARG A 133 -3.64 -22.90 9.48
N LEU A 134 -4.32 -22.46 10.54
CA LEU A 134 -3.75 -22.51 11.89
C LEU A 134 -3.91 -23.92 12.47
N LYS A 135 -2.83 -24.44 13.06
CA LYS A 135 -2.91 -25.72 13.78
C LYS A 135 -3.74 -25.49 15.05
N PRO A 136 -4.77 -26.33 15.30
CA PRO A 136 -5.49 -26.26 16.59
C PRO A 136 -4.52 -26.47 17.75
N GLN A 137 -4.73 -25.72 18.84
CA GLN A 137 -3.98 -25.99 20.08
C GLN A 137 -4.41 -27.32 20.71
N ASP A 138 -5.65 -27.75 20.50
CA ASP A 138 -6.16 -29.03 20.93
C ASP A 138 -5.88 -30.10 19.86
N PRO A 139 -4.99 -31.10 20.13
CA PRO A 139 -4.64 -32.15 19.16
C PRO A 139 -5.81 -33.04 18.77
N SER A 140 -6.91 -33.04 19.53
CA SER A 140 -8.11 -33.83 19.23
C SER A 140 -9.00 -33.19 18.14
N ARG A 141 -8.76 -31.94 17.79
CA ARG A 141 -9.52 -31.27 16.74
C ARG A 141 -8.95 -31.62 15.36
N PRO A 142 -9.83 -31.93 14.39
CA PRO A 142 -9.41 -32.18 13.00
C PRO A 142 -8.71 -30.97 12.39
N THR A 143 -7.67 -31.19 11.60
CA THR A 143 -6.91 -30.14 10.92
C THR A 143 -7.49 -29.75 9.55
N ASP A 144 -8.35 -30.60 8.98
CA ASP A 144 -8.96 -30.44 7.67
C ASP A 144 -10.36 -29.81 7.71
N THR A 145 -10.68 -29.10 8.79
CA THR A 145 -11.97 -28.44 8.94
C THR A 145 -12.05 -27.18 8.08
N ARG A 146 -13.27 -26.89 7.62
CA ARG A 146 -13.61 -25.67 6.92
C ARG A 146 -13.86 -24.55 7.92
N ILE A 147 -13.33 -23.38 7.61
CA ILE A 147 -13.35 -22.22 8.51
C ILE A 147 -13.81 -20.96 7.79
N VAL A 148 -14.32 -20.02 8.58
CA VAL A 148 -14.52 -18.63 8.19
C VAL A 148 -13.49 -17.76 8.92
N THR A 149 -12.81 -16.90 8.18
CA THR A 149 -11.85 -15.95 8.76
C THR A 149 -12.57 -14.76 9.35
N VAL A 150 -12.20 -14.40 10.56
CA VAL A 150 -12.69 -13.19 11.24
C VAL A 150 -11.54 -12.26 11.55
N LYS A 151 -11.75 -10.95 11.36
CA LYS A 151 -10.79 -9.93 11.83
C LYS A 151 -11.36 -9.24 13.05
N VAL A 152 -10.57 -9.21 14.10
CA VAL A 152 -10.93 -8.61 15.39
C VAL A 152 -10.03 -7.44 15.66
N ALA A 153 -10.62 -6.27 15.90
CA ALA A 153 -9.92 -5.09 16.34
C ALA A 153 -9.85 -5.06 17.87
N PHE A 154 -8.72 -4.64 18.43
CA PHE A 154 -8.61 -4.38 19.85
C PHE A 154 -9.37 -3.12 20.24
N ALA A 155 -10.06 -3.16 21.39
CA ALA A 155 -10.73 -1.97 21.92
C ALA A 155 -9.74 -0.94 22.47
N GLU A 156 -8.58 -1.40 22.92
CA GLU A 156 -7.54 -0.57 23.53
C GLU A 156 -6.16 -0.98 23.00
N LYS A 157 -5.17 -0.11 23.19
CA LYS A 157 -3.79 -0.41 22.82
C LYS A 157 -3.27 -1.61 23.63
N THR A 158 -2.64 -2.55 22.95
CA THR A 158 -2.17 -3.82 23.54
C THR A 158 -0.65 -3.92 23.50
N PRO A 159 -0.01 -4.57 24.47
CA PRO A 159 1.42 -4.85 24.47
C PRO A 159 1.80 -6.06 23.59
N LEU A 160 0.83 -6.71 22.95
CA LEU A 160 1.08 -7.89 22.13
C LEU A 160 2.00 -7.56 20.95
N LYS A 161 2.84 -8.51 20.61
CA LYS A 161 3.73 -8.41 19.45
C LYS A 161 3.08 -9.00 18.21
N LEU A 162 3.48 -8.52 17.04
CA LEU A 162 3.08 -9.12 15.75
C LEU A 162 3.48 -10.60 15.72
N GLY A 163 2.56 -11.44 15.24
CA GLY A 163 2.77 -12.89 15.18
C GLY A 163 2.49 -13.64 16.48
N THR A 164 2.04 -12.95 17.54
CA THR A 164 1.60 -13.64 18.78
C THR A 164 0.34 -14.44 18.47
N THR A 165 0.36 -15.73 18.83
CA THR A 165 -0.83 -16.59 18.77
C THR A 165 -1.76 -16.24 19.91
N VAL A 166 -3.04 -16.12 19.63
CA VAL A 166 -4.08 -15.75 20.59
C VAL A 166 -5.29 -16.67 20.47
N GLU A 167 -6.02 -16.84 21.56
CA GLU A 167 -7.32 -17.51 21.59
C GLU A 167 -8.41 -16.45 21.63
N LEU A 168 -9.44 -16.64 20.80
CA LEU A 168 -10.61 -15.76 20.70
C LEU A 168 -11.82 -16.45 21.33
N ARG A 169 -12.48 -15.77 22.26
CA ARG A 169 -13.79 -16.16 22.79
C ARG A 169 -14.82 -15.15 22.36
N ILE A 170 -15.68 -15.58 21.44
CA ILE A 170 -16.76 -14.75 20.91
C ILE A 170 -18.00 -15.02 21.75
N ALA A 171 -18.61 -13.97 22.30
CA ALA A 171 -19.86 -14.13 23.03
C ALA A 171 -20.97 -14.54 22.07
N PRO A 172 -21.76 -15.59 22.37
CA PRO A 172 -22.89 -15.95 21.54
C PRO A 172 -23.90 -14.80 21.49
N ARG A 173 -24.54 -14.66 20.34
CA ARG A 173 -25.58 -13.65 20.14
C ARG A 173 -26.73 -13.94 21.10
N PRO A 174 -27.25 -12.96 21.87
CA PRO A 174 -28.40 -13.14 22.74
C PRO A 174 -29.69 -13.48 21.93
#